data_9f300352fd08ebf5609e17e8a5b3f338
#
_entry.id   9f300352fd08ebf5609e17e8a5b3f338
#
_cell.length_a   1.000
_cell.length_b   1.000
_cell.length_c   1.000
_cell.angle_alpha   90.00
_cell.angle_beta   90.00
_cell.angle_gamma   90.00
#
_symmetry.space_group_name_H-M   'P 1'
#
loop_
_entity.id
_entity.type
_entity.pdbx_description
1 polymer ?
#
loop_
_entity_poly.entity_id
_entity_poly.type
_entity_poly.pdbx_seq_one_letter_code
_entity_poly.pdbx_strand_id
1 'polypeptide(L)'
;VVELRPYEGKALKDGQVIAEFQVKSEVLFDEVRAGGRIPLIIGRGLTAKAREALKLPATDLFRQPQQPADSGKGFSLAQKMVGRACGLPEGQGVRPGTYCEPKMTSVGSQDTTGPMTRDELKDLACLGFSADLVMQSFCHTAAYPKPVDVKTHHTLPEFISTRGGISLRPGDGVIHSWLNRMLLPDTVGT
;
A
#
# COMPACT_ATOMS: atom_id res chain seq x y z
N VAL A 1 -23.50 -16.82 -21.94
CA VAL A 1 -23.02 -15.64 -21.20
C VAL A 1 -23.20 -15.92 -19.71
N VAL A 2 -22.21 -15.55 -18.89
CA VAL A 2 -22.31 -15.61 -17.43
C VAL A 2 -22.41 -14.19 -16.91
N GLU A 3 -23.42 -13.93 -16.06
CA GLU A 3 -23.61 -12.68 -15.36
C GLU A 3 -23.01 -12.79 -13.96
N LEU A 4 -22.15 -11.83 -13.56
CA LEU A 4 -21.62 -11.75 -12.21
C LEU A 4 -22.33 -10.62 -11.45
N ARG A 5 -22.85 -10.93 -10.28
CA ARG A 5 -23.43 -9.97 -9.32
C ARG A 5 -22.56 -9.91 -8.05
N PRO A 6 -21.47 -9.16 -8.08
CA PRO A 6 -20.49 -9.19 -6.99
C PRO A 6 -21.07 -8.70 -5.66
N TYR A 7 -22.00 -7.76 -5.66
CA TYR A 7 -22.65 -7.27 -4.44
C TYR A 7 -23.63 -8.28 -3.82
N GLU A 8 -24.18 -9.19 -4.65
CA GLU A 8 -25.04 -10.28 -4.18
C GLU A 8 -24.26 -11.56 -3.90
N GLY A 9 -22.99 -11.61 -4.33
CA GLY A 9 -22.15 -12.80 -4.22
C GLY A 9 -22.63 -13.95 -5.13
N LYS A 10 -23.15 -13.64 -6.33
CA LYS A 10 -23.75 -14.63 -7.21
C LYS A 10 -23.18 -14.57 -8.62
N ALA A 11 -23.04 -15.76 -9.21
CA ALA A 11 -22.83 -15.94 -10.64
C ALA A 11 -24.05 -16.63 -11.24
N LEU A 12 -24.57 -16.07 -12.35
CA LEU A 12 -25.79 -16.58 -13.00
C LEU A 12 -25.48 -16.95 -14.45
N LYS A 13 -26.17 -17.98 -14.93
CA LYS A 13 -26.25 -18.35 -16.35
C LYS A 13 -27.72 -18.55 -16.70
N ASP A 14 -28.17 -17.88 -17.77
CA ASP A 14 -29.54 -17.93 -18.23
C ASP A 14 -30.59 -17.65 -17.11
N GLY A 15 -30.24 -16.73 -16.19
CA GLY A 15 -31.07 -16.32 -15.06
C GLY A 15 -31.00 -17.28 -13.84
N GLN A 16 -30.34 -18.41 -13.95
CA GLN A 16 -30.17 -19.37 -12.84
C GLN A 16 -28.84 -19.15 -12.13
N VAL A 17 -28.85 -19.22 -10.79
CA VAL A 17 -27.63 -19.16 -9.98
C VAL A 17 -26.83 -20.44 -10.18
N ILE A 18 -25.62 -20.31 -10.71
CA ILE A 18 -24.69 -21.43 -10.94
C ILE A 18 -23.57 -21.51 -9.90
N ALA A 19 -23.30 -20.40 -9.18
CA ALA A 19 -22.35 -20.37 -8.09
C ALA A 19 -22.66 -19.21 -7.14
N GLU A 20 -22.33 -19.40 -5.88
CA GLU A 20 -22.32 -18.37 -4.86
C GLU A 20 -20.88 -18.14 -4.38
N PHE A 21 -20.53 -16.90 -4.06
CA PHE A 21 -19.21 -16.52 -3.57
C PHE A 21 -19.31 -15.36 -2.58
N GLN A 22 -18.31 -15.23 -1.75
CA GLN A 22 -18.19 -14.10 -0.83
C GLN A 22 -16.90 -13.33 -1.12
N VAL A 23 -17.02 -12.04 -1.33
CA VAL A 23 -15.86 -11.15 -1.40
C VAL A 23 -15.36 -10.90 0.02
N LYS A 24 -14.14 -11.33 0.33
CA LYS A 24 -13.57 -11.25 1.67
C LYS A 24 -13.30 -9.82 2.17
N SER A 25 -13.15 -8.87 1.26
CA SER A 25 -12.91 -7.47 1.60
C SER A 25 -13.84 -6.58 0.80
N GLU A 26 -14.69 -5.85 1.47
CA GLU A 26 -15.61 -4.90 0.83
C GLU A 26 -14.87 -3.71 0.19
N VAL A 27 -13.64 -3.43 0.62
CA VAL A 27 -12.80 -2.40 0.01
C VAL A 27 -12.52 -2.68 -1.47
N LEU A 28 -12.51 -3.96 -1.89
CA LEU A 28 -12.38 -4.33 -3.30
C LEU A 28 -13.49 -3.76 -4.18
N PHE A 29 -14.70 -3.59 -3.66
CA PHE A 29 -15.78 -2.95 -4.43
C PHE A 29 -15.47 -1.49 -4.71
N ASP A 30 -14.89 -0.79 -3.74
CA ASP A 30 -14.50 0.60 -3.91
C ASP A 30 -13.30 0.72 -4.85
N GLU A 31 -12.32 -0.20 -4.79
CA GLU A 31 -11.20 -0.24 -5.76
C GLU A 31 -11.69 -0.41 -7.19
N VAL A 32 -12.64 -1.34 -7.43
CA VAL A 32 -13.22 -1.56 -8.76
C VAL A 32 -13.99 -0.34 -9.23
N ARG A 33 -14.81 0.26 -8.36
CA ARG A 33 -15.59 1.47 -8.70
C ARG A 33 -14.70 2.66 -9.02
N ALA A 34 -13.59 2.80 -8.33
CA ALA A 34 -12.63 3.87 -8.54
C ALA A 34 -11.73 3.68 -9.77
N GLY A 35 -11.72 2.47 -10.36
CA GLY A 35 -10.82 2.12 -11.45
C GLY A 35 -9.43 1.68 -10.99
N GLY A 36 -9.26 1.34 -9.71
CA GLY A 36 -8.03 0.82 -9.13
C GLY A 36 -7.73 1.40 -7.75
N ARG A 37 -6.69 0.85 -7.13
CA ARG A 37 -6.27 1.24 -5.77
C ARG A 37 -5.81 2.70 -5.69
N ILE A 38 -5.00 3.14 -6.63
CA ILE A 38 -4.45 4.50 -6.62
C ILE A 38 -5.55 5.56 -6.77
N PRO A 39 -6.46 5.48 -7.76
CA PRO A 39 -7.61 6.38 -7.84
C PRO A 39 -8.46 6.38 -6.56
N LEU A 40 -8.63 5.22 -5.91
CA LEU A 40 -9.37 5.13 -4.65
C LEU A 40 -8.69 5.91 -3.52
N ILE A 41 -7.37 5.75 -3.35
CA ILE A 41 -6.59 6.46 -2.31
C ILE A 41 -6.69 7.97 -2.53
N ILE A 42 -6.50 8.42 -3.77
CA ILE A 42 -6.61 9.84 -4.13
C ILE A 42 -8.03 10.36 -3.85
N GLY A 43 -9.04 9.65 -4.33
CA GLY A 43 -10.43 10.03 -4.16
C GLY A 43 -10.85 10.14 -2.68
N ARG A 44 -10.43 9.19 -1.85
CA ARG A 44 -10.64 9.26 -0.40
C ARG A 44 -9.97 10.49 0.21
N GLY A 45 -8.70 10.71 -0.07
CA GLY A 45 -7.95 11.83 0.47
C GLY A 45 -8.52 13.18 0.06
N LEU A 46 -8.87 13.35 -1.22
CA LEU A 46 -9.50 14.58 -1.72
C LEU A 46 -10.89 14.80 -1.13
N THR A 47 -11.69 13.75 -1.02
CA THR A 47 -13.04 13.83 -0.41
C THR A 47 -12.94 14.23 1.05
N ALA A 48 -12.04 13.63 1.82
CA ALA A 48 -11.83 13.99 3.23
C ALA A 48 -11.44 15.46 3.39
N LYS A 49 -10.44 15.93 2.64
CA LYS A 49 -9.98 17.34 2.65
C LYS A 49 -11.07 18.32 2.23
N ALA A 50 -11.83 18.00 1.19
CA ALA A 50 -12.93 18.87 0.73
C ALA A 50 -14.04 18.97 1.78
N ARG A 51 -14.42 17.86 2.41
CA ARG A 51 -15.44 17.87 3.46
C ARG A 51 -14.98 18.60 4.70
N GLU A 52 -13.72 18.45 5.09
CA GLU A 52 -13.13 19.22 6.20
C GLU A 52 -13.16 20.72 5.91
N ALA A 53 -12.69 21.15 4.73
CA ALA A 53 -12.71 22.55 4.30
C ALA A 53 -14.13 23.15 4.28
N LEU A 54 -15.12 22.35 3.90
CA LEU A 54 -16.53 22.74 3.85
C LEU A 54 -17.26 22.55 5.17
N LYS A 55 -16.57 22.08 6.23
CA LYS A 55 -17.15 21.75 7.54
C LYS A 55 -18.32 20.77 7.46
N LEU A 56 -18.25 19.83 6.52
CA LEU A 56 -19.23 18.76 6.37
C LEU A 56 -18.83 17.54 7.22
N PRO A 57 -19.81 16.74 7.70
CA PRO A 57 -19.50 15.52 8.44
C PRO A 57 -18.71 14.51 7.58
N ALA A 58 -18.05 13.56 8.22
CA ALA A 58 -17.42 12.43 7.51
C ALA A 58 -18.44 11.73 6.60
N THR A 59 -17.93 11.08 5.56
CA THR A 59 -18.78 10.37 4.60
C THR A 59 -18.70 8.86 4.81
N ASP A 60 -19.79 8.16 4.56
CA ASP A 60 -19.91 6.71 4.50
C ASP A 60 -19.79 6.16 3.06
N LEU A 61 -19.46 7.02 2.10
CA LEU A 61 -19.33 6.65 0.69
C LEU A 61 -18.32 5.52 0.45
N PHE A 62 -17.27 5.50 1.26
CA PHE A 62 -16.21 4.50 1.17
C PHE A 62 -16.40 3.40 2.20
N ARG A 63 -16.36 2.16 1.74
CA ARG A 63 -16.47 0.99 2.61
C ARG A 63 -15.24 0.84 3.48
N GLN A 64 -15.50 0.48 4.73
CA GLN A 64 -14.45 0.08 5.67
C GLN A 64 -14.81 -1.29 6.26
N PRO A 65 -13.83 -2.14 6.55
CA PRO A 65 -14.08 -3.37 7.27
C PRO A 65 -14.74 -3.07 8.63
N GLN A 66 -15.62 -3.96 9.06
CA GLN A 66 -16.15 -3.85 10.42
C GLN A 66 -15.00 -3.93 11.41
N GLN A 67 -15.01 -3.03 12.39
CA GLN A 67 -14.02 -3.07 13.45
C GLN A 67 -14.19 -4.36 14.26
N PRO A 68 -13.12 -5.12 14.49
CA PRO A 68 -13.21 -6.30 15.33
C PRO A 68 -13.56 -5.91 16.77
N ALA A 69 -14.32 -6.74 17.45
CA ALA A 69 -14.61 -6.54 18.87
C ALA A 69 -13.30 -6.49 19.68
N ASP A 70 -13.23 -5.56 20.65
CA ASP A 70 -12.07 -5.54 21.54
C ASP A 70 -12.07 -6.80 22.40
N SER A 71 -10.97 -7.54 22.34
CA SER A 71 -10.79 -8.78 23.10
C SER A 71 -10.43 -8.53 24.57
N GLY A 72 -10.20 -7.29 25.01
CA GLY A 72 -9.67 -6.95 26.33
C GLY A 72 -8.24 -7.45 26.60
N LYS A 73 -7.63 -8.17 25.64
CA LYS A 73 -6.26 -8.67 25.76
C LYS A 73 -5.24 -7.57 25.40
N GLY A 74 -4.03 -7.67 25.97
CA GLY A 74 -2.92 -6.83 25.60
C GLY A 74 -2.62 -6.87 24.10
N PHE A 75 -1.84 -5.95 23.61
CA PHE A 75 -1.40 -5.88 22.20
C PHE A 75 -0.05 -6.55 22.03
N SER A 76 0.12 -7.28 20.93
CA SER A 76 1.42 -7.79 20.52
C SER A 76 2.35 -6.65 20.10
N LEU A 77 3.66 -6.91 19.99
CA LEU A 77 4.62 -5.91 19.53
C LEU A 77 4.25 -5.37 18.13
N ALA A 78 3.90 -6.25 17.20
CA ALA A 78 3.50 -5.84 15.85
C ALA A 78 2.26 -4.93 15.85
N GLN A 79 1.24 -5.25 16.67
CA GLN A 79 0.06 -4.40 16.81
C GLN A 79 0.39 -3.02 17.37
N LYS A 80 1.30 -2.94 18.36
CA LYS A 80 1.77 -1.67 18.92
C LYS A 80 2.59 -0.85 17.93
N MET A 81 3.43 -1.50 17.10
CA MET A 81 4.18 -0.83 16.04
C MET A 81 3.25 -0.19 15.01
N VAL A 82 2.23 -0.93 14.58
CA VAL A 82 1.20 -0.39 13.67
C VAL A 82 0.43 0.73 14.36
N GLY A 83 0.05 0.57 15.63
CA GLY A 83 -0.61 1.62 16.41
C GLY A 83 0.21 2.90 16.48
N ARG A 84 1.51 2.80 16.76
CA ARG A 84 2.43 3.93 16.75
C ARG A 84 2.49 4.63 15.40
N ALA A 85 2.57 3.85 14.31
CA ALA A 85 2.54 4.39 12.95
C ALA A 85 1.22 5.09 12.60
N CYS A 86 0.13 4.70 13.24
CA CYS A 86 -1.18 5.36 13.15
C CYS A 86 -1.36 6.54 14.12
N GLY A 87 -0.33 6.91 14.91
CA GLY A 87 -0.39 8.00 15.87
C GLY A 87 -1.16 7.68 17.16
N LEU A 88 -1.38 6.39 17.47
CA LEU A 88 -2.02 6.00 18.72
C LEU A 88 -1.08 6.23 19.94
N PRO A 89 -1.62 6.45 21.15
CA PRO A 89 -0.83 6.56 22.37
C PRO A 89 0.08 5.34 22.61
N GLU A 90 1.17 5.56 23.36
CA GLU A 90 2.11 4.48 23.70
C GLU A 90 1.38 3.30 24.37
N GLY A 91 1.76 2.10 23.97
CA GLY A 91 1.16 0.86 24.47
C GLY A 91 -0.14 0.46 23.78
N GLN A 92 -0.79 1.37 23.06
CA GLN A 92 -1.96 1.05 22.24
C GLN A 92 -1.53 0.38 20.91
N GLY A 93 -2.43 -0.44 20.37
CA GLY A 93 -2.17 -1.18 19.13
C GLY A 93 -3.40 -1.29 18.25
N VAL A 94 -3.18 -1.73 17.03
CA VAL A 94 -4.25 -1.98 16.05
C VAL A 94 -4.53 -3.49 16.01
N ARG A 95 -5.80 -3.88 16.20
CA ARG A 95 -6.21 -5.27 16.12
C ARG A 95 -6.21 -5.78 14.66
N PRO A 96 -5.90 -7.05 14.40
CA PRO A 96 -6.07 -7.64 13.07
C PRO A 96 -7.51 -7.47 12.58
N GLY A 97 -7.67 -7.12 11.30
CA GLY A 97 -8.98 -6.84 10.71
C GLY A 97 -9.45 -5.39 10.84
N THR A 98 -8.73 -4.55 11.59
CA THR A 98 -9.01 -3.11 11.67
C THR A 98 -8.44 -2.40 10.45
N TYR A 99 -9.27 -1.60 9.77
CA TYR A 99 -8.76 -0.65 8.76
C TYR A 99 -7.93 0.45 9.45
N CYS A 100 -6.75 0.71 8.94
CA CYS A 100 -5.88 1.79 9.44
C CYS A 100 -4.98 2.33 8.33
N GLU A 101 -4.49 3.55 8.52
CA GLU A 101 -3.58 4.23 7.60
C GLU A 101 -2.28 4.59 8.33
N PRO A 102 -1.34 3.63 8.46
CA PRO A 102 -0.08 3.88 9.14
C PRO A 102 0.82 4.81 8.31
N LYS A 103 1.45 5.79 8.95
CA LYS A 103 2.46 6.64 8.32
C LYS A 103 3.80 5.92 8.30
N MET A 104 4.35 5.73 7.11
CA MET A 104 5.71 5.19 6.93
C MET A 104 6.73 6.32 6.89
N THR A 105 7.74 6.28 7.75
CA THR A 105 8.87 7.22 7.74
C THR A 105 9.92 6.79 6.73
N SER A 106 10.04 5.49 6.50
CA SER A 106 10.99 4.93 5.52
C SER A 106 10.32 3.90 4.64
N VAL A 107 10.64 3.93 3.35
CA VAL A 107 10.13 2.97 2.37
C VAL A 107 11.29 2.31 1.65
N GLY A 108 11.30 0.97 1.65
CA GLY A 108 12.23 0.15 0.90
C GLY A 108 11.59 -0.37 -0.37
N SER A 109 12.16 -0.03 -1.51
CA SER A 109 11.74 -0.54 -2.82
C SER A 109 12.73 -1.60 -3.32
N GLN A 110 12.20 -2.66 -3.89
CA GLN A 110 12.97 -3.76 -4.45
C GLN A 110 12.95 -3.69 -5.98
N ASP A 111 13.91 -4.33 -6.61
CA ASP A 111 13.99 -4.44 -8.06
C ASP A 111 12.81 -5.20 -8.71
N THR A 112 12.12 -6.02 -7.93
CA THR A 112 10.89 -6.71 -8.37
C THR A 112 9.63 -5.84 -8.32
N THR A 113 9.63 -4.78 -7.52
CA THR A 113 8.49 -3.85 -7.36
C THR A 113 8.78 -2.45 -7.89
N GLY A 114 10.04 -2.06 -7.97
CA GLY A 114 10.46 -0.73 -8.42
C GLY A 114 9.91 -0.30 -9.78
N PRO A 115 9.91 -1.17 -10.82
CA PRO A 115 9.32 -0.81 -12.13
C PRO A 115 7.83 -0.49 -12.05
N MET A 116 7.05 -1.24 -11.26
CA MET A 116 5.62 -0.97 -11.05
C MET A 116 5.43 0.36 -10.33
N THR A 117 6.14 0.58 -9.24
CA THR A 117 6.11 1.84 -8.48
C THR A 117 6.49 3.03 -9.35
N ARG A 118 7.53 2.88 -10.20
CA ARG A 118 7.92 3.92 -11.16
C ARG A 118 6.80 4.31 -12.10
N ASP A 119 6.11 3.32 -12.66
CA ASP A 119 5.07 3.56 -13.66
C ASP A 119 3.83 4.19 -12.98
N GLU A 120 3.42 3.70 -11.81
CA GLU A 120 2.35 4.31 -10.99
C GLU A 120 2.68 5.76 -10.61
N LEU A 121 3.90 6.05 -10.16
CA LEU A 121 4.31 7.41 -9.81
C LEU A 121 4.38 8.36 -11.00
N LYS A 122 4.69 7.84 -12.20
CA LYS A 122 4.62 8.62 -13.45
C LYS A 122 3.18 8.96 -13.81
N ASP A 123 2.27 8.00 -13.71
CA ASP A 123 0.85 8.20 -14.00
C ASP A 123 0.23 9.22 -13.05
N LEU A 124 0.70 9.29 -11.82
CA LEU A 124 0.28 10.27 -10.81
C LEU A 124 1.01 11.62 -10.92
N ALA A 125 1.93 11.77 -11.87
CA ALA A 125 2.81 12.95 -11.98
C ALA A 125 3.51 13.31 -10.66
N CYS A 126 3.87 12.31 -9.86
CA CYS A 126 4.53 12.51 -8.57
C CYS A 126 5.93 13.11 -8.76
N LEU A 127 6.14 14.28 -8.17
CA LEU A 127 7.41 15.00 -8.24
C LEU A 127 8.41 14.58 -7.16
N GLY A 128 7.94 13.95 -6.08
CA GLY A 128 8.76 13.51 -4.96
C GLY A 128 8.05 12.49 -4.07
N PHE A 129 8.74 12.03 -3.05
CA PHE A 129 8.22 11.09 -2.06
C PHE A 129 7.75 11.83 -0.80
N SER A 130 6.72 11.28 -0.14
CA SER A 130 6.21 11.81 1.13
C SER A 130 6.87 11.16 2.36
N ALA A 131 7.55 10.02 2.20
CA ALA A 131 8.34 9.40 3.25
C ALA A 131 9.67 10.16 3.45
N ASP A 132 10.16 10.17 4.69
CA ASP A 132 11.41 10.85 5.04
C ASP A 132 12.62 10.20 4.34
N LEU A 133 12.56 8.88 4.10
CA LEU A 133 13.56 8.12 3.36
C LEU A 133 12.88 7.13 2.41
N VAL A 134 13.27 7.18 1.15
CA VAL A 134 12.97 6.12 0.17
C VAL A 134 14.27 5.54 -0.35
N MET A 135 14.41 4.22 -0.25
CA MET A 135 15.62 3.51 -0.68
C MET A 135 15.26 2.41 -1.65
N GLN A 136 15.92 2.39 -2.81
CA GLN A 136 15.80 1.35 -3.83
C GLN A 136 16.99 0.40 -3.77
N SER A 137 16.72 -0.91 -3.80
CA SER A 137 17.75 -1.94 -3.95
C SER A 137 17.50 -2.86 -5.14
N PHE A 138 18.52 -3.63 -5.53
CA PHE A 138 18.50 -4.61 -6.61
C PHE A 138 18.94 -5.98 -6.08
N CYS A 139 18.21 -6.48 -5.09
CA CYS A 139 18.60 -7.69 -4.35
C CYS A 139 18.17 -9.00 -5.03
N HIS A 140 17.19 -9.00 -5.93
CA HIS A 140 16.69 -10.21 -6.58
C HIS A 140 17.28 -10.45 -7.97
N THR A 141 17.70 -9.40 -8.66
CA THR A 141 18.13 -9.48 -10.06
C THR A 141 19.64 -9.22 -10.24
N ALA A 142 20.39 -9.00 -9.16
CA ALA A 142 21.78 -8.61 -9.22
C ALA A 142 22.72 -9.74 -9.71
N ALA A 143 22.46 -10.99 -9.29
CA ALA A 143 23.38 -12.12 -9.56
C ALA A 143 23.26 -12.64 -11.00
N TYR A 144 22.05 -12.74 -11.53
CA TYR A 144 21.78 -13.30 -12.87
C TYR A 144 20.74 -12.46 -13.61
N PRO A 145 21.07 -11.20 -13.99
CA PRO A 145 20.11 -10.29 -14.59
C PRO A 145 19.72 -10.72 -15.99
N LYS A 146 18.42 -10.67 -16.29
CA LYS A 146 17.89 -10.76 -17.66
C LYS A 146 18.05 -9.39 -18.35
N PRO A 147 17.94 -9.31 -19.68
CA PRO A 147 18.02 -8.02 -20.39
C PRO A 147 17.07 -6.94 -19.85
N VAL A 148 15.86 -7.32 -19.42
CA VAL A 148 14.90 -6.40 -18.81
C VAL A 148 15.39 -5.89 -17.44
N ASP A 149 16.07 -6.73 -16.67
CA ASP A 149 16.63 -6.36 -15.37
C ASP A 149 17.78 -5.38 -15.54
N VAL A 150 18.67 -5.62 -16.51
CA VAL A 150 19.76 -4.69 -16.86
C VAL A 150 19.20 -3.31 -17.22
N LYS A 151 18.14 -3.25 -18.03
CA LYS A 151 17.47 -1.99 -18.35
C LYS A 151 16.94 -1.30 -17.07
N THR A 152 16.35 -2.07 -16.17
CA THR A 152 15.86 -1.56 -14.88
C THR A 152 17.00 -1.04 -14.00
N HIS A 153 18.13 -1.76 -13.95
CA HIS A 153 19.33 -1.33 -13.21
C HIS A 153 19.87 0.03 -13.67
N HIS A 154 19.70 0.37 -14.95
CA HIS A 154 20.14 1.66 -15.48
C HIS A 154 19.09 2.77 -15.32
N THR A 155 17.80 2.48 -15.46
CA THR A 155 16.75 3.51 -15.52
C THR A 155 16.12 3.84 -14.16
N LEU A 156 16.05 2.87 -13.25
CA LEU A 156 15.40 3.06 -11.97
C LEU A 156 16.20 3.95 -11.00
N PRO A 157 17.53 3.88 -10.92
CA PRO A 157 18.31 4.75 -10.05
C PRO A 157 18.12 6.24 -10.32
N GLU A 158 18.11 6.65 -11.57
CA GLU A 158 17.85 8.04 -11.97
C GLU A 158 16.44 8.46 -11.56
N PHE A 159 15.45 7.61 -11.82
CA PHE A 159 14.07 7.89 -11.45
C PHE A 159 13.89 8.10 -9.94
N ILE A 160 14.54 7.28 -9.12
CA ILE A 160 14.47 7.36 -7.66
C ILE A 160 15.21 8.59 -7.13
N SER A 161 16.44 8.82 -7.60
CA SER A 161 17.27 9.93 -7.10
C SER A 161 16.73 11.30 -7.50
N THR A 162 16.16 11.44 -8.68
CA THR A 162 15.51 12.70 -9.11
C THR A 162 14.27 13.07 -8.30
N ARG A 163 13.75 12.13 -7.48
CA ARG A 163 12.62 12.34 -6.57
C ARG A 163 13.00 12.35 -5.10
N GLY A 164 14.29 12.50 -4.80
CA GLY A 164 14.80 12.59 -3.44
C GLY A 164 15.02 11.25 -2.74
N GLY A 165 14.94 10.13 -3.46
CA GLY A 165 15.25 8.81 -2.91
C GLY A 165 16.72 8.43 -3.09
N ILE A 166 17.15 7.38 -2.42
CA ILE A 166 18.49 6.79 -2.51
C ILE A 166 18.42 5.49 -3.28
N SER A 167 19.26 5.31 -4.28
CA SER A 167 19.38 4.05 -5.00
C SER A 167 20.71 3.37 -4.67
N LEU A 168 20.63 2.13 -4.22
CA LEU A 168 21.79 1.24 -4.07
C LEU A 168 22.17 0.68 -5.44
N ARG A 169 23.43 0.28 -5.60
CA ARG A 169 23.87 -0.40 -6.82
C ARG A 169 23.46 -1.88 -6.78
N PRO A 170 23.29 -2.54 -7.94
CA PRO A 170 23.12 -3.97 -7.97
C PRO A 170 24.27 -4.69 -7.24
N GLY A 171 23.93 -5.54 -6.27
CA GLY A 171 24.89 -6.25 -5.44
C GLY A 171 25.29 -5.57 -4.12
N ASP A 172 24.89 -4.33 -3.87
CA ASP A 172 25.20 -3.61 -2.61
C ASP A 172 24.45 -4.16 -1.39
N GLY A 173 23.56 -5.12 -1.59
CA GLY A 173 22.90 -5.83 -0.49
C GLY A 173 21.38 -5.82 -0.56
N VAL A 174 20.78 -6.49 0.42
CA VAL A 174 19.34 -6.69 0.54
C VAL A 174 18.71 -5.50 1.26
N ILE A 175 17.61 -4.96 0.70
CA ILE A 175 16.92 -3.80 1.26
C ILE A 175 16.53 -3.98 2.73
N HIS A 176 16.07 -5.17 3.11
CA HIS A 176 15.71 -5.48 4.50
C HIS A 176 16.89 -5.37 5.46
N SER A 177 18.10 -5.75 5.02
CA SER A 177 19.32 -5.59 5.84
C SER A 177 19.67 -4.12 6.03
N TRP A 178 19.54 -3.31 4.99
CA TRP A 178 19.76 -1.88 5.09
C TRP A 178 18.77 -1.21 6.04
N LEU A 179 17.48 -1.42 5.84
CA LEU A 179 16.46 -0.75 6.64
C LEU A 179 16.34 -1.30 8.06
N ASN A 180 16.30 -2.63 8.23
CA ASN A 180 16.00 -3.24 9.52
C ASN A 180 17.22 -3.47 10.41
N ARG A 181 18.44 -3.35 9.88
CA ARG A 181 19.68 -3.60 10.65
C ARG A 181 20.61 -2.41 10.72
N MET A 182 20.69 -1.63 9.67
CA MET A 182 21.66 -0.54 9.60
C MET A 182 21.02 0.81 9.91
N LEU A 183 19.84 1.10 9.37
CA LEU A 183 19.17 2.39 9.53
C LEU A 183 18.18 2.41 10.69
N LEU A 184 17.59 1.27 11.04
CA LEU A 184 16.65 1.10 12.17
C LEU A 184 15.59 2.22 12.26
N PRO A 185 14.88 2.56 11.17
CA PRO A 185 13.88 3.61 11.24
C PRO A 185 12.67 3.18 12.09
N ASP A 186 11.93 4.15 12.61
CA ASP A 186 10.78 3.91 13.49
C ASP A 186 9.64 3.13 12.80
N THR A 187 9.38 3.45 11.53
CA THR A 187 8.36 2.76 10.71
C THR A 187 8.90 2.52 9.30
N VAL A 188 8.78 1.30 8.83
CA VAL A 188 9.28 0.85 7.53
C VAL A 188 8.18 0.19 6.74
N GLY A 189 7.98 0.64 5.50
CA GLY A 189 7.23 -0.07 4.46
C GLY A 189 8.19 -0.69 3.43
N THR A 190 7.95 -1.93 3.01
CA THR A 190 8.71 -2.61 1.94
C THR A 190 7.78 -3.36 1.00
#